data_763fc52f35f5d5da1c072c10ffd06e4f
#
_entry.id   763fc52f35f5d5da1c072c10ffd06e4f
#
_cell.length_a   1.000
_cell.length_b   1.000
_cell.length_c   1.000
_cell.angle_alpha   90.00
_cell.angle_beta   90.00
_cell.angle_gamma   90.00
#
_symmetry.space_group_name_H-M   'P 1'
#
loop_
_entity.id
_entity.type
_entity.pdbx_description
1 polymer ?
#
loop_
_entity_poly.entity_id
_entity_poly.type
_entity_poly.pdbx_seq_one_letter_code
_entity_poly.pdbx_strand_id
1 'polypeptide(L)'
;GLWALNRRDVDLTIVVTNNDGGSIFSFLPQAQIVSNSHFELLYGTPHGVSFEHLAATHGIAFERVTTVTDLASTLQRGGTRLIEVPCDRFANVSQHEALQSTVVAAVDATV
;
A
#
# COMPACT_ATOMS: atom_id res chain seq x y z
N GLY A 1 8.20 9.57 15.93
CA GLY A 1 7.24 8.65 15.51
C GLY A 1 7.25 7.30 16.22
N LEU A 2 7.60 6.22 15.53
CA LEU A 2 7.46 4.84 16.03
C LEU A 2 8.18 4.57 17.35
N TRP A 3 9.32 5.20 17.57
CA TRP A 3 10.09 5.05 18.81
C TRP A 3 9.31 5.51 20.07
N ALA A 4 8.43 6.47 19.92
CA ALA A 4 7.60 6.95 21.03
C ALA A 4 6.52 5.93 21.45
N LEU A 5 6.08 5.06 20.55
CA LEU A 5 5.04 4.05 20.82
C LEU A 5 5.54 3.00 21.81
N ASN A 6 6.83 2.67 21.77
CA ASN A 6 7.45 1.67 22.65
C ASN A 6 7.51 2.09 24.12
N ARG A 7 7.31 3.38 24.42
CA ARG A 7 7.40 3.97 25.76
C ARG A 7 6.08 4.49 26.30
N ARG A 8 5.02 4.35 25.54
CA ARG A 8 3.69 4.84 25.89
C ARG A 8 2.70 3.67 25.83
N ASP A 9 1.87 3.60 26.83
CA ASP A 9 0.72 2.69 26.84
C ASP A 9 -0.37 3.27 25.92
N VAL A 10 -0.23 2.99 24.62
CA VAL A 10 -1.18 3.41 23.60
C VAL A 10 -1.65 2.22 22.82
N ASP A 11 -2.94 2.17 22.54
CA ASP A 11 -3.55 1.23 21.61
C ASP A 11 -3.62 1.90 20.23
N LEU A 12 -2.64 1.58 19.34
CA LEU A 12 -2.52 2.19 18.02
C LEU A 12 -2.22 1.13 16.97
N THR A 13 -3.15 0.94 16.06
CA THR A 13 -2.92 0.14 14.86
C THR A 13 -2.51 1.03 13.69
N ILE A 14 -1.34 0.75 13.13
CA ILE A 14 -0.82 1.43 11.93
C ILE A 14 -0.98 0.47 10.76
N VAL A 15 -1.76 0.86 9.75
CA VAL A 15 -1.89 0.12 8.50
C VAL A 15 -1.07 0.80 7.42
N VAL A 16 -0.15 0.07 6.81
CA VAL A 16 0.69 0.53 5.72
C VAL A 16 0.29 -0.20 4.45
N THR A 17 -0.26 0.52 3.49
CA THR A 17 -0.40 0.02 2.12
C THR A 17 0.96 0.18 1.44
N ASN A 18 1.69 -0.94 1.30
CA ASN A 18 3.05 -0.93 0.78
C ASN A 18 3.06 -1.27 -0.71
N ASN A 19 3.32 -0.29 -1.54
CA ASN A 19 3.49 -0.43 -2.99
C ASN A 19 4.96 -0.29 -3.45
N ASP A 20 5.88 -0.24 -2.50
CA ASP A 20 7.32 -0.10 -2.72
C ASP A 20 7.72 1.09 -3.61
N GLY A 21 7.06 2.25 -3.46
CA GLY A 21 7.49 3.45 -4.18
C GLY A 21 6.38 4.40 -4.62
N GLY A 22 6.65 5.16 -5.68
CA GLY A 22 5.79 6.20 -6.22
C GLY A 22 4.72 5.65 -7.17
N SER A 23 3.60 5.11 -6.68
CA SER A 23 2.59 4.46 -7.52
C SER A 23 1.79 5.41 -8.41
N ILE A 24 1.64 6.67 -8.04
CA ILE A 24 0.88 7.65 -8.83
C ILE A 24 1.44 7.84 -10.24
N PHE A 25 2.75 7.75 -10.40
CA PHE A 25 3.40 7.90 -11.69
C PHE A 25 3.11 6.75 -12.66
N SER A 26 2.67 5.58 -12.15
CA SER A 26 2.27 4.44 -12.97
C SER A 26 0.99 4.72 -13.78
N PHE A 27 0.19 5.71 -13.37
CA PHE A 27 -1.01 6.18 -14.10
C PHE A 27 -0.71 7.23 -15.17
N LEU A 28 0.52 7.69 -15.27
CA LEU A 28 0.90 8.76 -16.19
C LEU A 28 1.51 8.20 -17.47
N PRO A 29 1.45 8.96 -18.59
CA PRO A 29 2.00 8.54 -19.88
C PRO A 29 3.49 8.16 -19.81
N GLN A 30 4.25 8.71 -18.88
CA GLN A 30 5.67 8.41 -18.69
C GLN A 30 5.91 6.91 -18.41
N ALA A 31 4.99 6.24 -17.75
CA ALA A 31 5.09 4.81 -17.49
C ALA A 31 5.13 3.96 -18.78
N GLN A 32 4.60 4.49 -19.89
CA GLN A 32 4.55 3.82 -21.19
C GLN A 32 5.64 4.30 -22.16
N ILE A 33 6.19 5.50 -21.95
CA ILE A 33 7.11 6.16 -22.89
C ILE A 33 8.57 5.89 -22.52
N VAL A 34 8.92 5.91 -21.24
CA VAL A 34 10.29 5.67 -20.79
C VAL A 34 10.56 4.18 -20.58
N SER A 35 11.83 3.77 -20.69
CA SER A 35 12.19 2.39 -20.37
C SER A 35 11.87 2.06 -18.90
N ASN A 36 11.55 0.80 -18.62
CA ASN A 36 11.20 0.36 -17.27
C ASN A 36 12.30 0.71 -16.25
N SER A 37 13.57 0.56 -16.61
CA SER A 37 14.70 0.91 -15.72
C SER A 37 14.75 2.40 -15.39
N HIS A 38 14.50 3.27 -16.36
CA HIS A 38 14.43 4.71 -16.12
C HIS A 38 13.17 5.09 -15.34
N PHE A 39 12.06 4.42 -15.63
CA PHE A 39 10.82 4.66 -14.89
C PHE A 39 11.00 4.33 -13.40
N GLU A 40 11.55 3.15 -13.08
CA GLU A 40 11.79 2.76 -11.70
C GLU A 40 12.79 3.68 -10.99
N LEU A 41 13.83 4.14 -11.69
CA LEU A 41 14.83 5.04 -11.11
C LEU A 41 14.28 6.44 -10.80
N LEU A 42 13.46 7.01 -11.70
CA LEU A 42 13.08 8.42 -11.65
C LEU A 42 11.67 8.65 -11.08
N TYR A 43 10.77 7.68 -11.21
CA TYR A 43 9.35 7.80 -10.88
C TYR A 43 8.87 6.74 -9.90
N GLY A 44 9.20 5.49 -10.14
CA GLY A 44 8.85 4.37 -9.26
C GLY A 44 9.58 4.46 -7.93
N THR A 45 10.86 4.79 -7.97
CA THR A 45 11.72 5.02 -6.79
C THR A 45 11.47 3.99 -5.68
N PRO A 46 11.66 2.67 -5.96
CA PRO A 46 11.42 1.64 -4.97
C PRO A 46 12.32 1.85 -3.76
N HIS A 47 11.72 1.81 -2.57
CA HIS A 47 12.45 2.10 -1.34
C HIS A 47 13.01 0.85 -0.67
N GLY A 48 12.51 -0.36 -0.97
CA GLY A 48 12.98 -1.63 -0.43
C GLY A 48 12.90 -1.75 1.10
N VAL A 49 12.06 -0.96 1.77
CA VAL A 49 11.95 -0.96 3.24
C VAL A 49 11.24 -2.23 3.71
N SER A 50 11.86 -2.95 4.64
CA SER A 50 11.20 -4.01 5.38
C SER A 50 10.43 -3.44 6.57
N PHE A 51 9.11 -3.40 6.48
CA PHE A 51 8.27 -2.95 7.59
C PHE A 51 8.29 -3.92 8.77
N GLU A 52 8.57 -5.21 8.53
CA GLU A 52 8.80 -6.20 9.58
C GLU A 52 10.03 -5.86 10.42
N HIS A 53 11.17 -5.59 9.77
CA HIS A 53 12.39 -5.18 10.48
C HIS A 53 12.21 -3.83 11.16
N LEU A 54 11.49 -2.91 10.54
CA LEU A 54 11.17 -1.61 11.14
C LEU A 54 10.33 -1.79 12.42
N ALA A 55 9.30 -2.60 12.40
CA ALA A 55 8.48 -2.91 13.55
C ALA A 55 9.30 -3.60 14.66
N ALA A 56 10.09 -4.59 14.30
CA ALA A 56 10.97 -5.30 15.24
C ALA A 56 11.97 -4.34 15.92
N THR A 57 12.59 -3.44 15.17
CA THR A 57 13.52 -2.42 15.72
C THR A 57 12.85 -1.55 16.77
N HIS A 58 11.55 -1.31 16.63
CA HIS A 58 10.78 -0.48 17.55
C HIS A 58 9.97 -1.29 18.57
N GLY A 59 10.12 -2.63 18.62
CA GLY A 59 9.38 -3.50 19.54
C GLY A 59 7.87 -3.49 19.32
N ILE A 60 7.42 -3.24 18.09
CA ILE A 60 6.02 -3.17 17.69
C ILE A 60 5.63 -4.51 17.06
N ALA A 61 4.46 -5.04 17.41
CA ALA A 61 3.94 -6.24 16.77
C ALA A 61 3.73 -5.99 15.27
N PHE A 62 4.11 -6.96 14.44
CA PHE A 62 4.00 -6.88 12.99
C PHE A 62 3.12 -7.98 12.43
N GLU A 63 2.34 -7.64 11.42
CA GLU A 63 1.56 -8.62 10.66
C GLU A 63 1.47 -8.17 9.19
N ARG A 64 1.68 -9.14 8.26
CA ARG A 64 1.45 -8.91 6.83
C ARG A 64 0.16 -9.59 6.44
N VAL A 65 -0.76 -8.84 5.84
CA VAL A 65 -2.07 -9.33 5.40
C VAL A 65 -2.26 -9.10 3.90
N THR A 66 -2.87 -10.10 3.24
CA THR A 66 -3.08 -10.07 1.79
C THR A 66 -4.54 -10.19 1.40
N THR A 67 -5.42 -10.41 2.37
CA THR A 67 -6.86 -10.51 2.14
C THR A 67 -7.64 -9.51 3.00
N VAL A 68 -8.81 -9.09 2.52
CA VAL A 68 -9.71 -8.19 3.27
C VAL A 68 -10.18 -8.86 4.57
N THR A 69 -10.41 -10.17 4.55
CA THR A 69 -10.85 -10.92 5.73
C THR A 69 -9.79 -10.92 6.82
N ASP A 70 -8.52 -11.15 6.44
CA ASP A 70 -7.40 -11.12 7.41
C ASP A 70 -7.19 -9.70 7.95
N LEU A 71 -7.28 -8.68 7.10
CA LEU A 71 -7.20 -7.29 7.53
C LEU A 71 -8.29 -6.98 8.57
N ALA A 72 -9.54 -7.33 8.27
CA ALA A 72 -10.66 -7.09 9.18
C ALA A 72 -10.47 -7.80 10.53
N SER A 73 -10.03 -9.07 10.52
CA SER A 73 -9.77 -9.83 11.73
C SER A 73 -8.61 -9.26 12.55
N THR A 74 -7.54 -8.79 11.87
CA THR A 74 -6.38 -8.22 12.54
C THR A 74 -6.69 -6.86 13.16
N LEU A 75 -7.51 -6.03 12.50
CA LEU A 75 -7.96 -4.75 13.05
C LEU A 75 -8.77 -4.88 14.34
N GLN A 76 -9.48 -6.00 14.51
CA GLN A 76 -10.29 -6.25 15.72
C GLN A 76 -9.47 -6.66 16.94
N ARG A 77 -8.20 -7.04 16.78
CA ARG A 77 -7.38 -7.56 17.88
C ARG A 77 -6.91 -6.49 18.87
N GLY A 78 -6.92 -5.20 18.49
CA GLY A 78 -6.39 -4.10 19.31
C GLY A 78 -4.90 -4.22 19.60
N GLY A 79 -4.37 -3.33 20.44
CA GLY A 79 -2.96 -3.25 20.80
C GLY A 79 -2.10 -2.51 19.78
N THR A 80 -0.91 -2.09 20.21
CA THR A 80 0.02 -1.37 19.32
C THR A 80 0.65 -2.32 18.33
N ARG A 81 0.35 -2.12 17.03
CA ARG A 81 0.83 -2.97 15.94
C ARG A 81 1.00 -2.23 14.63
N LEU A 82 1.82 -2.79 13.75
CA LEU A 82 1.98 -2.39 12.37
C LEU A 82 1.48 -3.52 11.47
N ILE A 83 0.52 -3.20 10.61
CA ILE A 83 -0.03 -4.11 9.61
C ILE A 83 0.46 -3.65 8.24
N GLU A 84 1.13 -4.53 7.50
CA GLU A 84 1.50 -4.28 6.12
C GLU A 84 0.49 -4.94 5.17
N VAL A 85 -0.02 -4.15 4.25
CA VAL A 85 -0.83 -4.60 3.11
C VAL A 85 0.00 -4.40 1.84
N PRO A 86 0.64 -5.44 1.31
CA PRO A 86 1.42 -5.31 0.09
C PRO A 86 0.51 -5.05 -1.11
N CYS A 87 0.91 -4.10 -1.96
CA CYS A 87 0.19 -3.71 -3.15
C CYS A 87 1.12 -3.73 -4.37
N ASP A 88 0.66 -4.31 -5.47
CA ASP A 88 1.38 -4.25 -6.75
C ASP A 88 0.96 -3.00 -7.52
N ARG A 89 1.94 -2.17 -7.90
CA ARG A 89 1.71 -0.89 -8.60
C ARG A 89 1.07 -1.08 -9.96
N PHE A 90 1.48 -2.10 -10.71
CA PHE A 90 1.00 -2.35 -12.07
C PHE A 90 -0.38 -3.01 -12.05
N ALA A 91 -0.59 -3.98 -11.16
CA ALA A 91 -1.91 -4.57 -10.95
C ALA A 91 -2.94 -3.52 -10.52
N ASN A 92 -2.53 -2.54 -9.69
CA ASN A 92 -3.39 -1.44 -9.27
C ASN A 92 -3.85 -0.57 -10.45
N VAL A 93 -2.97 -0.26 -11.42
CA VAL A 93 -3.35 0.48 -12.63
C VAL A 93 -4.42 -0.26 -13.41
N SER A 94 -4.19 -1.55 -13.70
CA SER A 94 -5.13 -2.37 -14.46
C SER A 94 -6.51 -2.49 -13.78
N GLN A 95 -6.52 -2.64 -12.45
CA GLN A 95 -7.77 -2.69 -11.67
C GLN A 95 -8.51 -1.36 -11.71
N HIS A 96 -7.79 -0.25 -11.64
CA HIS A 96 -8.37 1.08 -11.70
C HIS A 96 -9.00 1.38 -13.06
N GLU A 97 -8.32 1.02 -14.15
CA GLU A 97 -8.82 1.15 -15.52
C GLU A 97 -10.09 0.32 -15.73
N ALA A 98 -10.13 -0.92 -15.23
CA ALA A 98 -11.31 -1.78 -15.30
C ALA A 98 -12.50 -1.19 -14.52
N LEU A 99 -12.24 -0.67 -13.31
CA LEU A 99 -13.26 -0.01 -12.49
C LEU A 99 -13.80 1.24 -13.19
N GLN A 100 -12.92 2.09 -13.70
CA GLN A 100 -13.29 3.31 -14.41
C GLN A 100 -14.14 3.00 -15.63
N SER A 101 -13.76 2.01 -16.43
CA SER A 101 -14.54 1.58 -17.60
C SER A 101 -15.95 1.10 -17.21
N THR A 102 -16.07 0.38 -16.11
CA THR A 102 -17.35 -0.09 -15.58
C THR A 102 -18.24 1.08 -15.16
N VAL A 103 -17.67 2.08 -14.48
CA VAL A 103 -18.41 3.26 -14.04
C VAL A 103 -18.86 4.09 -15.24
N VAL A 104 -17.99 4.31 -16.23
CA VAL A 104 -18.35 5.05 -17.46
C VAL A 104 -19.50 4.35 -18.17
N ALA A 105 -19.41 3.03 -18.38
CA ALA A 105 -20.48 2.28 -19.04
C ALA A 105 -21.81 2.35 -18.29
N ALA A 106 -21.78 2.35 -16.94
CA ALA A 106 -22.98 2.48 -16.13
C ALA A 106 -23.62 3.89 -16.26
N VAL A 107 -22.80 4.94 -16.34
CA VAL A 107 -23.27 6.31 -16.53
C VAL A 107 -23.87 6.47 -17.92
N ASP A 108 -23.20 6.01 -18.97
CA ASP A 108 -23.66 6.10 -20.34
C ASP A 108 -25.00 5.35 -20.57
N ALA A 109 -25.23 4.28 -19.82
CA ALA A 109 -26.50 3.53 -19.87
C ALA A 109 -27.68 4.26 -19.19
N THR A 110 -27.43 5.35 -18.44
CA THR A 110 -28.45 6.13 -17.73
C THR A 110 -28.81 7.45 -18.43
N VAL A 111 -28.09 7.80 -19.50
CA VAL A 111 -28.33 8.97 -20.34
C VAL A 111 -29.04 8.58 -21.63
#